data_248ec6feaf1917fa306ae55e9b1e5d05
#
_entry.id   248ec6feaf1917fa306ae55e9b1e5d05
#
_cell.length_a   1.000
_cell.length_b   1.000
_cell.length_c   1.000
_cell.angle_alpha   90.00
_cell.angle_beta   90.00
_cell.angle_gamma   90.00
#
_symmetry.space_group_name_H-M   'P 1'
#
loop_
_entity.id
_entity.type
_entity.pdbx_description
1 polymer ?
#
loop_
_entity_poly.entity_id
_entity_poly.type
_entity_poly.pdbx_seq_one_letter_code
_entity_poly.pdbx_strand_id
1 'polypeptide(L)'
;SLNTTIDSKLQKSIYEQYKKDKSAHVAMNPTTGEVKALVSTPSYDAQAFILGMTPEKWNKINNDPRHPMQNRFKGIFAPGSSLKPIIAAIGLSQNKFSASDDFGNSGKRWQKNKSWGGYYVTTLHDYSGHNVRNALIYSDNIYFAKAALKIGKDTLKDQFDNLLFGKNLDFTFGLTASSYGSEGFTSEIQLADSGYGQGEMMVNPVHMATIYTAFSNKGNMLNPYLIKQKGSKKQVLREHVFSNDAVKTVND
;
A
#
# COMPACT_ATOMS: atom_id res chain seq x y z
N SER A 1 7.89 29.57 13.12
CA SER A 1 7.51 28.25 13.67
C SER A 1 6.87 27.41 12.57
N LEU A 2 7.21 26.14 12.52
CA LEU A 2 6.64 25.17 11.58
C LEU A 2 5.53 24.39 12.31
N ASN A 3 4.31 24.48 11.82
CA ASN A 3 3.19 23.70 12.35
C ASN A 3 2.99 22.44 11.51
N THR A 4 3.17 21.27 12.11
CA THR A 4 2.91 19.99 11.44
C THR A 4 1.56 19.40 11.82
N THR A 5 1.10 18.43 11.02
CA THR A 5 -0.12 17.65 11.28
C THR A 5 0.10 16.50 12.24
N ILE A 6 1.36 16.22 12.62
CA ILE A 6 1.75 15.10 13.48
C ILE A 6 1.06 15.21 14.85
N ASP A 7 0.44 14.12 15.25
CA ASP A 7 -0.01 13.89 16.62
C ASP A 7 1.14 13.28 17.42
N SER A 8 1.72 14.10 18.31
CA SER A 8 2.91 13.70 19.06
C SER A 8 2.66 12.50 20.00
N LYS A 9 1.45 12.34 20.51
CA LYS A 9 1.08 11.21 21.37
C LYS A 9 1.01 9.92 20.56
N LEU A 10 0.36 9.97 19.39
CA LEU A 10 0.28 8.84 18.48
C LEU A 10 1.67 8.46 17.97
N GLN A 11 2.47 9.43 17.52
CA GLN A 11 3.85 9.23 17.07
C GLN A 11 4.68 8.51 18.12
N LYS A 12 4.63 8.99 19.37
CA LYS A 12 5.33 8.37 20.50
C LYS A 12 4.84 6.97 20.80
N SER A 13 3.51 6.76 20.82
CA SER A 13 2.91 5.44 21.09
C SER A 13 3.38 4.40 20.08
N ILE A 14 3.35 4.72 18.79
CA ILE A 14 3.81 3.82 17.72
C ILE A 14 5.31 3.53 17.90
N TYR A 15 6.12 4.58 18.12
CA TYR A 15 7.55 4.41 18.31
C TYR A 15 7.88 3.48 19.49
N GLU A 16 7.25 3.67 20.64
CA GLU A 16 7.50 2.84 21.82
C GLU A 16 7.17 1.36 21.61
N GLN A 17 6.14 1.05 20.81
CA GLN A 17 5.78 -0.32 20.49
C GLN A 17 6.78 -1.00 19.55
N TYR A 18 7.31 -0.26 18.57
CA TYR A 18 8.10 -0.83 17.47
C TYR A 18 9.58 -0.46 17.48
N LYS A 19 10.07 0.27 18.51
CA LYS A 19 11.46 0.78 18.56
C LYS A 19 12.56 -0.26 18.45
N LYS A 20 12.24 -1.55 18.68
CA LYS A 20 13.18 -2.66 18.54
C LYS A 20 13.17 -3.28 17.14
N ASP A 21 12.16 -3.02 16.36
CA ASP A 21 11.95 -3.62 15.03
C ASP A 21 12.52 -2.73 13.91
N LYS A 22 12.74 -3.32 12.74
CA LYS A 22 12.94 -2.58 11.50
C LYS A 22 11.58 -2.35 10.85
N SER A 23 10.99 -1.17 11.01
CA SER A 23 9.63 -0.92 10.53
C SER A 23 9.39 0.51 10.07
N ALA A 24 8.34 0.69 9.28
CA ALA A 24 7.80 1.99 8.89
C ALA A 24 6.32 2.04 9.19
N HIS A 25 5.87 3.13 9.79
CA HIS A 25 4.46 3.34 10.12
C HIS A 25 4.01 4.70 9.64
N VAL A 26 2.87 4.72 8.97
CA VAL A 26 2.19 5.93 8.52
C VAL A 26 0.76 5.89 9.02
N ALA A 27 0.33 6.94 9.70
CA ALA A 27 -1.07 7.14 10.05
C ALA A 27 -1.58 8.42 9.38
N MET A 28 -2.73 8.33 8.74
CA MET A 28 -3.35 9.44 8.01
C MET A 28 -4.80 9.60 8.44
N ASN A 29 -5.26 10.84 8.55
CA ASN A 29 -6.67 11.12 8.68
C ASN A 29 -7.34 10.89 7.32
N PRO A 30 -8.24 9.90 7.18
CA PRO A 30 -8.79 9.53 5.89
C PRO A 30 -9.80 10.55 5.34
N THR A 31 -10.27 11.50 6.15
CA THR A 31 -11.22 12.52 5.73
C THR A 31 -10.58 13.85 5.37
N THR A 32 -9.35 14.09 5.83
CA THR A 32 -8.65 15.37 5.58
C THR A 32 -7.38 15.23 4.76
N GLY A 33 -6.73 14.06 4.75
CA GLY A 33 -5.41 13.85 4.18
C GLY A 33 -4.25 14.25 5.11
N GLU A 34 -4.53 14.68 6.33
CA GLU A 34 -3.50 14.99 7.33
C GLU A 34 -2.70 13.75 7.70
N VAL A 35 -1.37 13.82 7.59
CA VAL A 35 -0.48 12.77 8.08
C VAL A 35 -0.31 12.96 9.59
N LYS A 36 -0.81 12.02 10.38
CA LYS A 36 -0.82 12.07 11.85
C LYS A 36 0.40 11.41 12.50
N ALA A 37 1.01 10.46 11.82
CA ALA A 37 2.25 9.82 12.27
C ALA A 37 3.11 9.39 11.08
N LEU A 38 4.42 9.54 11.24
CA LEU A 38 5.45 9.04 10.35
C LEU A 38 6.57 8.48 11.22
N VAL A 39 6.63 7.17 11.39
CA VAL A 39 7.58 6.51 12.27
C VAL A 39 8.45 5.55 11.47
N SER A 40 9.76 5.71 11.62
CA SER A 40 10.77 4.78 11.11
C SER A 40 11.56 4.24 12.29
N THR A 41 11.63 2.92 12.44
CA THR A 41 12.34 2.27 13.53
C THR A 41 13.40 1.29 13.01
N PRO A 42 14.50 1.04 13.78
CA PRO A 42 14.90 1.85 14.92
C PRO A 42 15.20 3.30 14.55
N SER A 43 15.24 4.17 15.53
CA SER A 43 15.60 5.58 15.33
C SER A 43 16.86 5.93 16.12
N TYR A 44 17.27 7.18 16.03
CA TYR A 44 18.42 7.75 16.73
C TYR A 44 18.02 9.03 17.44
N ASP A 45 18.83 9.46 18.40
CA ASP A 45 18.66 10.73 19.10
C ASP A 45 19.08 11.90 18.18
N ALA A 46 18.09 12.58 17.60
CA ALA A 46 18.32 13.73 16.73
C ALA A 46 18.95 14.93 17.49
N GLN A 47 18.74 15.06 18.81
CA GLN A 47 19.34 16.14 19.59
C GLN A 47 20.87 15.96 19.69
N ALA A 48 21.36 14.73 19.67
CA ALA A 48 22.79 14.48 19.69
C ALA A 48 23.52 15.13 18.50
N PHE A 49 22.85 15.28 17.35
CA PHE A 49 23.42 15.98 16.19
C PHE A 49 23.49 17.50 16.40
N ILE A 50 22.56 18.06 17.15
CA ILE A 50 22.52 19.51 17.45
C ILE A 50 23.49 19.87 18.58
N LEU A 51 23.53 19.03 19.61
CA LEU A 51 24.34 19.31 20.83
C LEU A 51 25.81 18.86 20.71
N GLY A 52 26.15 18.16 19.65
CA GLY A 52 27.46 17.60 19.39
C GLY A 52 27.46 16.07 19.43
N MET A 53 27.90 15.48 18.35
CA MET A 53 28.04 14.02 18.15
C MET A 53 29.48 13.61 18.44
N THR A 54 29.72 12.76 19.45
CA THR A 54 31.04 12.19 19.64
C THR A 54 31.34 11.12 18.59
N PRO A 55 32.62 10.87 18.25
CA PRO A 55 33.00 9.83 17.32
C PRO A 55 32.44 8.43 17.69
N GLU A 56 32.39 8.10 18.97
CA GLU A 56 31.87 6.82 19.45
C GLU A 56 30.37 6.71 19.22
N LYS A 57 29.59 7.78 19.50
CA LYS A 57 28.14 7.82 19.24
C LYS A 57 27.86 7.71 17.75
N TRP A 58 28.63 8.45 16.91
CA TRP A 58 28.52 8.37 15.48
C TRP A 58 28.78 6.96 14.96
N ASN A 59 29.90 6.34 15.35
CA ASN A 59 30.24 4.99 14.93
C ASN A 59 29.19 3.96 15.35
N LYS A 60 28.61 4.11 16.55
CA LYS A 60 27.53 3.24 17.03
C LYS A 60 26.29 3.33 16.14
N ILE A 61 25.89 4.53 15.73
CA ILE A 61 24.71 4.71 14.86
C ILE A 61 25.02 4.26 13.44
N ASN A 62 26.18 4.64 12.92
CA ASN A 62 26.55 4.36 11.52
C ASN A 62 26.80 2.88 11.25
N ASN A 63 27.33 2.16 12.23
CA ASN A 63 27.63 0.73 12.13
C ASN A 63 26.51 -0.17 12.67
N ASP A 64 25.39 0.37 13.11
CA ASP A 64 24.24 -0.44 13.55
C ASP A 64 23.65 -1.17 12.32
N PRO A 65 23.63 -2.53 12.31
CA PRO A 65 23.15 -3.32 11.19
C PRO A 65 21.64 -3.12 10.93
N ARG A 66 20.95 -2.46 11.84
CA ARG A 66 19.55 -2.10 11.68
C ARG A 66 19.36 -0.77 10.93
N HIS A 67 20.44 -0.05 10.63
CA HIS A 67 20.43 1.22 9.89
C HIS A 67 19.43 2.26 10.44
N PRO A 68 19.62 2.76 11.68
CA PRO A 68 18.65 3.67 12.33
C PRO A 68 18.49 5.02 11.61
N MET A 69 19.48 5.44 10.82
CA MET A 69 19.39 6.68 10.01
C MET A 69 18.55 6.51 8.74
N GLN A 70 18.22 5.27 8.37
CA GLN A 70 17.38 5.02 7.21
C GLN A 70 15.94 5.44 7.51
N ASN A 71 15.43 6.37 6.71
CA ASN A 71 14.04 6.80 6.82
C ASN A 71 13.11 5.86 6.03
N ARG A 72 12.61 4.81 6.69
CA ARG A 72 11.92 3.69 6.04
C ARG A 72 10.60 4.06 5.39
N PHE A 73 9.88 5.05 5.91
CA PHE A 73 8.63 5.49 5.26
C PHE A 73 8.86 6.23 3.93
N LYS A 74 10.12 6.55 3.57
CA LYS A 74 10.46 7.06 2.24
C LYS A 74 10.65 5.95 1.20
N GLY A 75 10.89 4.72 1.64
CA GLY A 75 11.14 3.56 0.79
C GLY A 75 9.88 2.90 0.25
N ILE A 76 10.07 1.80 -0.46
CA ILE A 76 9.01 0.97 -1.03
C ILE A 76 9.14 -0.46 -0.53
N PHE A 77 7.99 -1.14 -0.39
CA PHE A 77 7.89 -2.49 0.15
C PHE A 77 6.83 -3.28 -0.60
N ALA A 78 6.97 -4.61 -0.64
CA ALA A 78 5.94 -5.48 -1.17
C ALA A 78 4.66 -5.35 -0.32
N PRO A 79 3.51 -4.96 -0.91
CA PRO A 79 2.30 -4.70 -0.16
C PRO A 79 1.62 -5.96 0.36
N GLY A 80 1.83 -7.09 -0.32
CA GLY A 80 1.16 -8.34 0.01
C GLY A 80 -0.37 -8.18 0.01
N SER A 81 -1.03 -8.86 0.94
CA SER A 81 -2.49 -8.90 1.02
C SER A 81 -3.16 -7.55 1.26
N SER A 82 -2.43 -6.53 1.69
CA SER A 82 -2.99 -5.18 1.81
C SER A 82 -3.37 -4.55 0.46
N LEU A 83 -2.89 -5.11 -0.66
CA LEU A 83 -3.29 -4.68 -2.00
C LEU A 83 -4.65 -5.23 -2.45
N LYS A 84 -5.13 -6.33 -1.85
CA LYS A 84 -6.34 -7.03 -2.30
C LYS A 84 -7.61 -6.15 -2.34
N PRO A 85 -7.90 -5.32 -1.34
CA PRO A 85 -9.03 -4.39 -1.41
C PRO A 85 -8.95 -3.43 -2.60
N ILE A 86 -7.75 -2.98 -2.96
CA ILE A 86 -7.51 -2.10 -4.12
C ILE A 86 -7.79 -2.87 -5.42
N ILE A 87 -7.31 -4.10 -5.55
CA ILE A 87 -7.58 -4.97 -6.71
C ILE A 87 -9.08 -5.24 -6.85
N ALA A 88 -9.77 -5.54 -5.75
CA ALA A 88 -11.23 -5.72 -5.75
C ALA A 88 -11.94 -4.44 -6.25
N ALA A 89 -11.58 -3.29 -5.71
CA ALA A 89 -12.17 -2.01 -6.11
C ALA A 89 -11.91 -1.69 -7.59
N ILE A 90 -10.72 -1.99 -8.11
CA ILE A 90 -10.40 -1.82 -9.54
C ILE A 90 -11.30 -2.72 -10.39
N GLY A 91 -11.36 -4.02 -10.09
CA GLY A 91 -12.14 -4.98 -10.88
C GLY A 91 -13.63 -4.66 -10.91
N LEU A 92 -14.19 -4.29 -9.76
CA LEU A 92 -15.58 -3.87 -9.62
C LEU A 92 -15.85 -2.55 -10.36
N SER A 93 -14.97 -1.56 -10.21
CA SER A 93 -15.12 -0.24 -10.86
C SER A 93 -15.04 -0.33 -12.39
N GLN A 94 -14.22 -1.24 -12.90
CA GLN A 94 -14.02 -1.46 -14.33
C GLN A 94 -14.97 -2.52 -14.93
N ASN A 95 -15.97 -2.98 -14.15
CA ASN A 95 -16.95 -3.99 -14.56
C ASN A 95 -16.31 -5.28 -15.12
N LYS A 96 -15.17 -5.69 -14.58
CA LYS A 96 -14.47 -6.91 -14.98
C LYS A 96 -15.07 -8.15 -14.32
N PHE A 97 -15.70 -7.95 -13.18
CA PHE A 97 -16.50 -8.92 -12.44
C PHE A 97 -17.47 -8.18 -11.49
N SER A 98 -18.47 -8.90 -11.01
CA SER A 98 -19.40 -8.41 -9.99
C SER A 98 -19.04 -8.95 -8.60
N ALA A 99 -19.61 -8.35 -7.56
CA ALA A 99 -19.38 -8.78 -6.18
C ALA A 99 -19.87 -10.20 -5.91
N SER A 100 -20.89 -10.66 -6.64
CA SER A 100 -21.50 -11.99 -6.50
C SER A 100 -20.86 -13.06 -7.37
N ASP A 101 -19.96 -12.70 -8.29
CA ASP A 101 -19.30 -13.67 -9.15
C ASP A 101 -18.48 -14.65 -8.33
N ASP A 102 -18.76 -15.95 -8.52
CA ASP A 102 -18.01 -17.03 -7.91
C ASP A 102 -16.88 -17.49 -8.85
N PHE A 103 -15.62 -17.38 -8.41
CA PHE A 103 -14.46 -17.79 -9.22
C PHE A 103 -14.15 -19.29 -9.09
N GLY A 104 -14.98 -20.02 -8.37
CA GLY A 104 -14.86 -21.48 -8.17
C GLY A 104 -13.77 -21.88 -7.20
N ASN A 105 -14.01 -23.01 -6.54
CA ASN A 105 -13.04 -23.60 -5.63
C ASN A 105 -11.91 -24.29 -6.43
N SER A 106 -10.68 -23.88 -6.17
CA SER A 106 -9.47 -24.48 -6.75
C SER A 106 -8.64 -25.23 -5.72
N GLY A 107 -9.18 -25.45 -4.52
CA GLY A 107 -8.42 -25.95 -3.37
C GLY A 107 -7.37 -24.92 -2.91
N LYS A 108 -6.31 -25.42 -2.31
CA LYS A 108 -5.24 -24.56 -1.76
C LYS A 108 -4.07 -24.29 -2.72
N ARG A 109 -4.15 -24.80 -3.94
CA ARG A 109 -3.08 -24.69 -4.95
C ARG A 109 -3.69 -24.60 -6.34
N TRP A 110 -3.30 -23.59 -7.10
CA TRP A 110 -3.86 -23.35 -8.42
C TRP A 110 -2.81 -22.82 -9.40
N GLN A 111 -2.91 -23.22 -10.64
CA GLN A 111 -2.27 -22.58 -11.80
C GLN A 111 -3.31 -22.43 -12.91
N LYS A 112 -3.15 -21.44 -13.78
CA LYS A 112 -4.11 -21.22 -14.87
C LYS A 112 -4.11 -22.39 -15.85
N ASN A 113 -2.93 -22.85 -16.23
CA ASN A 113 -2.75 -24.01 -17.12
C ASN A 113 -1.28 -24.48 -17.06
N LYS A 114 -0.98 -25.55 -17.82
CA LYS A 114 0.34 -26.19 -17.86
C LYS A 114 1.48 -25.29 -18.37
N SER A 115 1.16 -24.17 -19.07
CA SER A 115 2.21 -23.25 -19.55
C SER A 115 2.95 -22.56 -18.40
N TRP A 116 2.38 -22.56 -17.19
CA TRP A 116 3.05 -22.06 -15.98
C TRP A 116 4.09 -23.03 -15.40
N GLY A 117 4.23 -24.22 -15.99
CA GLY A 117 5.20 -25.23 -15.54
C GLY A 117 4.97 -25.65 -14.11
N GLY A 118 5.99 -25.55 -13.28
CA GLY A 118 5.93 -25.87 -11.84
C GLY A 118 5.41 -24.75 -10.96
N TYR A 119 5.01 -23.59 -11.51
CA TYR A 119 4.53 -22.46 -10.74
C TYR A 119 3.06 -22.58 -10.36
N TYR A 120 2.75 -22.32 -9.11
CA TYR A 120 1.39 -22.35 -8.55
C TYR A 120 1.18 -21.21 -7.57
N VAL A 121 -0.02 -20.63 -7.61
CA VAL A 121 -0.51 -19.74 -6.55
C VAL A 121 -1.10 -20.62 -5.45
N THR A 122 -0.77 -20.29 -4.19
CA THR A 122 -1.28 -21.01 -3.01
C THR A 122 -2.07 -20.07 -2.11
N THR A 123 -3.05 -20.65 -1.40
CA THR A 123 -3.82 -19.95 -0.37
C THR A 123 -3.85 -20.78 0.93
N LEU A 124 -4.13 -20.13 2.06
CA LEU A 124 -4.07 -20.80 3.36
C LEU A 124 -5.38 -21.48 3.74
N HIS A 125 -6.50 -20.92 3.34
CA HIS A 125 -7.83 -21.32 3.78
C HIS A 125 -8.59 -22.07 2.69
N ASP A 126 -9.39 -23.05 3.09
CA ASP A 126 -10.41 -23.68 2.28
C ASP A 126 -11.78 -23.18 2.80
N TYR A 127 -12.62 -22.69 1.90
CA TYR A 127 -13.91 -22.11 2.22
C TYR A 127 -14.88 -22.28 1.06
N SER A 128 -16.13 -21.99 1.24
CA SER A 128 -17.16 -22.04 0.20
C SER A 128 -17.61 -20.64 -0.23
N GLY A 129 -18.03 -20.51 -1.48
CA GLY A 129 -18.47 -19.23 -2.06
C GLY A 129 -17.29 -18.30 -2.32
N HIS A 130 -16.61 -18.53 -3.46
CA HIS A 130 -15.39 -17.79 -3.84
C HIS A 130 -15.74 -16.45 -4.54
N ASN A 131 -16.45 -15.59 -3.82
CA ASN A 131 -16.82 -14.23 -4.22
C ASN A 131 -15.91 -13.17 -3.56
N VAL A 132 -16.06 -11.90 -3.95
CA VAL A 132 -15.23 -10.78 -3.44
C VAL A 132 -15.20 -10.73 -1.90
N ARG A 133 -16.37 -10.81 -1.26
CA ARG A 133 -16.49 -10.69 0.21
C ARG A 133 -15.69 -11.79 0.91
N ASN A 134 -15.95 -13.03 0.56
CA ASN A 134 -15.28 -14.17 1.20
C ASN A 134 -13.78 -14.19 0.86
N ALA A 135 -13.41 -13.84 -0.37
CA ALA A 135 -12.00 -13.76 -0.75
C ALA A 135 -11.21 -12.71 0.06
N LEU A 136 -11.84 -11.59 0.40
CA LEU A 136 -11.24 -10.59 1.30
C LEU A 136 -11.16 -11.11 2.74
N ILE A 137 -12.24 -11.72 3.27
CA ILE A 137 -12.29 -12.28 4.63
C ILE A 137 -11.20 -13.34 4.83
N TYR A 138 -11.06 -14.27 3.89
CA TYR A 138 -10.09 -15.37 3.96
C TYR A 138 -8.73 -15.03 3.36
N SER A 139 -8.57 -13.82 2.86
CA SER A 139 -7.31 -13.35 2.23
C SER A 139 -6.83 -14.30 1.12
N ASP A 140 -7.72 -14.68 0.20
CA ASP A 140 -7.47 -15.72 -0.80
C ASP A 140 -6.58 -15.22 -1.94
N ASN A 141 -5.35 -15.69 -1.99
CA ASN A 141 -4.41 -15.37 -3.07
C ASN A 141 -4.89 -15.90 -4.42
N ILE A 142 -5.52 -17.07 -4.45
CA ILE A 142 -5.97 -17.70 -5.72
C ILE A 142 -7.10 -16.87 -6.34
N TYR A 143 -8.06 -16.42 -5.52
CA TYR A 143 -9.11 -15.52 -6.00
C TYR A 143 -8.51 -14.25 -6.62
N PHE A 144 -7.58 -13.60 -5.93
CA PHE A 144 -7.00 -12.35 -6.40
C PHE A 144 -6.03 -12.52 -7.56
N ALA A 145 -5.36 -13.65 -7.71
CA ALA A 145 -4.64 -14.00 -8.93
C ALA A 145 -5.59 -14.11 -10.14
N LYS A 146 -6.71 -14.82 -9.98
CA LYS A 146 -7.76 -14.90 -10.99
C LYS A 146 -8.37 -13.52 -11.28
N ALA A 147 -8.59 -12.69 -10.26
CA ALA A 147 -9.09 -11.33 -10.40
C ALA A 147 -8.16 -10.46 -11.27
N ALA A 148 -6.85 -10.49 -11.01
CA ALA A 148 -5.88 -9.77 -11.83
C ALA A 148 -5.89 -10.21 -13.29
N LEU A 149 -5.99 -11.51 -13.53
CA LEU A 149 -6.10 -12.05 -14.90
C LEU A 149 -7.40 -11.63 -15.58
N LYS A 150 -8.53 -11.59 -14.85
CA LYS A 150 -9.82 -11.09 -15.37
C LYS A 150 -9.79 -9.59 -15.67
N ILE A 151 -9.16 -8.80 -14.83
CA ILE A 151 -8.95 -7.36 -15.06
C ILE A 151 -8.12 -7.18 -16.34
N GLY A 152 -7.09 -7.96 -16.49
CA GLY A 152 -6.20 -7.94 -17.65
C GLY A 152 -5.07 -6.90 -17.52
N LYS A 153 -4.00 -7.17 -18.25
CA LYS A 153 -2.76 -6.39 -18.22
C LYS A 153 -2.97 -4.90 -18.45
N ASP A 154 -3.66 -4.55 -19.54
CA ASP A 154 -3.79 -3.15 -19.98
C ASP A 154 -4.66 -2.36 -19.01
N THR A 155 -5.81 -2.89 -18.61
CA THR A 155 -6.69 -2.25 -17.65
C THR A 155 -6.00 -2.09 -16.29
N LEU A 156 -5.30 -3.12 -15.80
CA LEU A 156 -4.62 -3.04 -14.51
C LEU A 156 -3.49 -2.01 -14.54
N LYS A 157 -2.72 -1.95 -15.63
CA LYS A 157 -1.71 -0.91 -15.86
C LYS A 157 -2.33 0.48 -15.81
N ASP A 158 -3.38 0.72 -16.58
CA ASP A 158 -4.03 2.04 -16.65
C ASP A 158 -4.57 2.46 -15.29
N GLN A 159 -5.11 1.52 -14.51
CA GLN A 159 -5.62 1.81 -13.17
C GLN A 159 -4.50 2.09 -12.17
N PHE A 160 -3.39 1.37 -12.20
CA PHE A 160 -2.24 1.70 -11.37
C PHE A 160 -1.61 3.04 -11.76
N ASP A 161 -1.53 3.36 -13.04
CA ASP A 161 -1.06 4.67 -13.49
C ASP A 161 -2.00 5.79 -13.00
N ASN A 162 -3.32 5.56 -13.00
CA ASN A 162 -4.30 6.49 -12.44
C ASN A 162 -4.17 6.64 -10.91
N LEU A 163 -3.76 5.59 -10.21
CA LEU A 163 -3.43 5.61 -8.78
C LEU A 163 -2.04 6.20 -8.50
N LEU A 164 -1.35 6.75 -9.50
CA LEU A 164 -0.03 7.39 -9.41
C LEU A 164 1.15 6.44 -9.15
N PHE A 165 1.03 5.16 -9.47
CA PHE A 165 2.21 4.28 -9.52
C PHE A 165 3.20 4.81 -10.57
N GLY A 166 4.49 4.67 -10.29
CA GLY A 166 5.55 5.19 -11.15
C GLY A 166 5.74 6.71 -11.09
N LYS A 167 4.98 7.41 -10.25
CA LYS A 167 5.06 8.87 -10.10
C LYS A 167 5.41 9.25 -8.67
N ASN A 168 6.20 10.31 -8.55
CA ASN A 168 6.47 10.90 -7.24
C ASN A 168 5.23 11.65 -6.75
N LEU A 169 4.83 11.38 -5.51
CA LEU A 169 3.83 12.19 -4.83
C LEU A 169 4.43 13.56 -4.48
N ASP A 170 3.63 14.60 -4.65
CA ASP A 170 3.95 15.91 -4.09
C ASP A 170 3.78 15.85 -2.56
N PHE A 171 4.91 15.77 -1.88
CA PHE A 171 4.96 15.66 -0.42
C PHE A 171 6.10 16.52 0.11
N THR A 172 6.10 16.83 1.40
CA THR A 172 7.07 17.71 2.06
C THR A 172 8.54 17.31 1.81
N PHE A 173 8.79 16.04 1.54
CA PHE A 173 10.09 15.49 1.16
C PHE A 173 9.92 14.35 0.17
N GLY A 174 11.01 14.03 -0.57
CA GLY A 174 10.96 13.00 -1.60
C GLY A 174 10.59 11.63 -1.03
N LEU A 175 9.62 10.98 -1.66
CA LEU A 175 9.23 9.59 -1.45
C LEU A 175 9.64 8.78 -2.67
N THR A 176 10.08 7.55 -2.47
CA THR A 176 10.31 6.63 -3.59
C THR A 176 8.97 6.28 -4.22
N ALA A 177 8.87 6.41 -5.55
CA ALA A 177 7.65 6.09 -6.27
C ALA A 177 7.30 4.59 -6.15
N SER A 178 6.03 4.31 -5.92
CA SER A 178 5.51 2.93 -5.99
C SER A 178 5.61 2.39 -7.42
N SER A 179 5.80 1.08 -7.56
CA SER A 179 6.00 0.42 -8.85
C SER A 179 5.23 -0.88 -8.93
N TYR A 180 4.75 -1.24 -10.11
CA TYR A 180 4.20 -2.56 -10.44
C TYR A 180 5.14 -3.38 -11.32
N GLY A 181 6.39 -2.96 -11.44
CA GLY A 181 7.45 -3.57 -12.24
C GLY A 181 8.17 -2.53 -13.10
N SER A 182 9.48 -2.69 -13.26
CA SER A 182 10.32 -1.76 -14.04
C SER A 182 9.93 -1.69 -15.51
N GLU A 183 9.46 -2.79 -16.06
CA GLU A 183 9.00 -2.94 -17.45
C GLU A 183 7.50 -3.19 -17.56
N GLY A 184 6.75 -2.91 -16.49
CA GLY A 184 5.33 -3.23 -16.38
C GLY A 184 5.07 -4.73 -16.18
N PHE A 185 3.91 -5.22 -16.67
CA PHE A 185 3.57 -6.64 -16.59
C PHE A 185 4.17 -7.40 -17.78
N THR A 186 5.27 -8.11 -17.54
CA THR A 186 6.03 -8.84 -18.59
C THR A 186 5.58 -10.28 -18.78
N SER A 187 4.90 -10.88 -17.81
CA SER A 187 4.38 -12.23 -17.89
C SER A 187 2.98 -12.37 -17.25
N GLU A 188 2.28 -13.44 -17.62
CA GLU A 188 0.98 -13.76 -17.04
C GLU A 188 1.11 -14.14 -15.54
N ILE A 189 2.16 -14.83 -15.17
CA ILE A 189 2.47 -15.16 -13.77
C ILE A 189 2.66 -13.89 -12.95
N GLN A 190 3.46 -12.95 -13.44
CA GLN A 190 3.66 -11.65 -12.77
C GLN A 190 2.35 -10.89 -12.61
N LEU A 191 1.50 -10.87 -13.66
CA LEU A 191 0.19 -10.25 -13.59
C LEU A 191 -0.69 -10.89 -12.51
N ALA A 192 -0.74 -12.22 -12.46
CA ALA A 192 -1.49 -12.97 -11.45
C ALA A 192 -0.99 -12.69 -10.03
N ASP A 193 0.33 -12.70 -9.81
CA ASP A 193 0.96 -12.44 -8.52
C ASP A 193 0.71 -11.00 -8.04
N SER A 194 0.63 -10.06 -8.97
CA SER A 194 0.31 -8.66 -8.67
C SER A 194 -1.07 -8.50 -8.04
N GLY A 195 -2.02 -9.40 -8.31
CA GLY A 195 -3.36 -9.39 -7.76
C GLY A 195 -3.42 -9.54 -6.23
N TYR A 196 -2.40 -10.13 -5.62
CA TYR A 196 -2.30 -10.26 -4.17
C TYR A 196 -1.02 -9.62 -3.58
N GLY A 197 -0.49 -8.63 -4.30
CA GLY A 197 0.59 -7.76 -3.81
C GLY A 197 1.96 -8.41 -3.78
N GLN A 198 2.18 -9.41 -4.64
CA GLN A 198 3.46 -10.08 -4.88
C GLN A 198 3.98 -9.75 -6.29
N GLY A 199 4.83 -10.60 -6.84
CA GLY A 199 5.51 -10.30 -8.10
C GLY A 199 6.48 -9.14 -7.93
N GLU A 200 6.35 -8.12 -8.77
CA GLU A 200 7.19 -6.90 -8.71
C GLU A 200 6.47 -5.70 -8.06
N MET A 201 5.34 -5.95 -7.37
CA MET A 201 4.60 -4.90 -6.68
C MET A 201 5.41 -4.34 -5.50
N MET A 202 5.69 -3.04 -5.54
CA MET A 202 6.39 -2.31 -4.49
C MET A 202 5.65 -1.00 -4.20
N VAL A 203 5.28 -0.76 -2.95
CA VAL A 203 4.46 0.39 -2.57
C VAL A 203 5.12 1.20 -1.46
N ASN A 204 5.12 2.52 -1.62
CA ASN A 204 5.51 3.44 -0.55
C ASN A 204 4.39 3.51 0.50
N PRO A 205 4.69 3.47 1.81
CA PRO A 205 3.69 3.47 2.87
C PRO A 205 2.79 4.72 2.88
N VAL A 206 3.32 5.90 2.57
CA VAL A 206 2.52 7.13 2.47
C VAL A 206 1.57 7.05 1.27
N HIS A 207 2.06 6.55 0.15
CA HIS A 207 1.25 6.34 -1.06
C HIS A 207 0.12 5.34 -0.80
N MET A 208 0.42 4.22 -0.13
CA MET A 208 -0.60 3.22 0.22
C MET A 208 -1.70 3.82 1.10
N ALA A 209 -1.35 4.56 2.15
CA ALA A 209 -2.32 5.27 2.98
C ALA A 209 -3.14 6.30 2.17
N THR A 210 -2.50 6.98 1.22
CA THR A 210 -3.14 7.94 0.31
C THR A 210 -4.20 7.25 -0.57
N ILE A 211 -3.89 6.11 -1.16
CA ILE A 211 -4.85 5.33 -1.96
C ILE A 211 -6.05 4.90 -1.10
N TYR A 212 -5.80 4.46 0.12
CA TYR A 212 -6.86 4.02 1.04
C TYR A 212 -7.81 5.15 1.46
N THR A 213 -7.42 6.43 1.35
CA THR A 213 -8.37 7.54 1.58
C THR A 213 -9.57 7.50 0.63
N ALA A 214 -9.41 6.89 -0.55
CA ALA A 214 -10.50 6.75 -1.51
C ALA A 214 -11.68 5.92 -0.96
N PHE A 215 -11.42 4.94 -0.11
CA PHE A 215 -12.47 4.13 0.54
C PHE A 215 -13.32 4.91 1.54
N SER A 216 -12.81 6.01 2.09
CA SER A 216 -13.56 6.91 2.99
C SER A 216 -14.11 8.16 2.30
N ASN A 217 -13.85 8.35 1.00
CA ASN A 217 -14.19 9.55 0.26
C ASN A 217 -14.87 9.24 -1.08
N LYS A 218 -15.74 8.24 -1.11
CA LYS A 218 -16.54 7.89 -2.30
C LYS A 218 -15.71 7.68 -3.57
N GLY A 219 -14.53 7.09 -3.42
CA GLY A 219 -13.60 6.83 -4.52
C GLY A 219 -12.66 7.98 -4.85
N ASN A 220 -12.65 9.05 -4.08
CA ASN A 220 -11.74 10.18 -4.29
C ASN A 220 -10.48 10.03 -3.41
N MET A 221 -9.33 10.03 -4.02
CA MET A 221 -8.03 9.95 -3.34
C MET A 221 -7.60 11.34 -2.87
N LEU A 222 -7.27 11.48 -1.59
CA LEU A 222 -6.90 12.77 -0.99
C LEU A 222 -5.41 13.03 -1.09
N ASN A 223 -5.07 14.32 -1.20
CA ASN A 223 -3.67 14.76 -1.13
C ASN A 223 -3.13 14.62 0.30
N PRO A 224 -2.04 13.87 0.53
CA PRO A 224 -1.41 13.79 1.84
C PRO A 224 -0.66 15.09 2.13
N TYR A 225 -0.76 15.60 3.36
CA TYR A 225 0.04 16.74 3.78
C TYR A 225 0.51 16.65 5.22
N LEU A 226 1.69 17.18 5.47
CA LEU A 226 2.39 17.17 6.75
C LEU A 226 2.49 18.56 7.37
N ILE A 227 2.55 19.60 6.56
CA ILE A 227 2.71 20.98 7.01
C ILE A 227 1.37 21.68 6.97
N LYS A 228 0.94 22.23 8.13
CA LYS A 228 -0.25 23.07 8.22
C LYS A 228 0.08 24.47 7.72
N GLN A 229 -0.57 24.88 6.64
CA GLN A 229 -0.55 26.26 6.18
C GLN A 229 -1.86 26.95 6.57
N LYS A 230 -1.84 28.27 6.70
CA LYS A 230 -3.07 29.05 6.95
C LYS A 230 -4.04 28.82 5.80
N GLY A 231 -5.20 28.24 6.08
CA GLY A 231 -6.17 27.86 5.07
C GLY A 231 -5.98 26.46 4.45
N SER A 232 -5.07 25.61 4.99
CA SER A 232 -4.97 24.20 4.59
C SER A 232 -6.35 23.54 4.70
N LYS A 233 -6.83 23.04 3.57
CA LYS A 233 -8.12 22.33 3.46
C LYS A 233 -7.87 20.99 2.80
N LYS A 234 -8.78 20.05 3.05
CA LYS A 234 -8.89 18.82 2.29
C LYS A 234 -8.76 19.11 0.79
N GLN A 235 -7.81 18.45 0.16
CA GLN A 235 -7.61 18.53 -1.29
C GLN A 235 -7.77 17.14 -1.89
N VAL A 236 -8.55 17.05 -2.98
CA VAL A 236 -8.66 15.82 -3.77
C VAL A 236 -7.45 15.76 -4.71
N LEU A 237 -6.66 14.70 -4.60
CA LEU A 237 -5.52 14.44 -5.46
C LEU A 237 -5.96 13.83 -6.80
N ARG A 238 -6.91 12.88 -6.74
CA ARG A 238 -7.55 12.24 -7.88
C ARG A 238 -9.01 11.96 -7.57
N GLU A 239 -9.90 12.34 -8.47
CA GLU A 239 -11.31 12.03 -8.38
C GLU A 239 -11.62 10.66 -8.98
N HIS A 240 -12.60 9.98 -8.38
CA HIS A 240 -13.21 8.76 -8.92
C HIS A 240 -12.20 7.68 -9.34
N VAL A 241 -11.16 7.45 -8.53
CA VAL A 241 -10.21 6.35 -8.78
C VAL A 241 -10.90 4.99 -8.61
N PHE A 242 -11.97 4.93 -7.81
CA PHE A 242 -12.89 3.80 -7.71
C PHE A 242 -14.33 4.31 -7.84
N SER A 243 -15.23 3.48 -8.36
CA SER A 243 -16.66 3.80 -8.37
C SER A 243 -17.23 3.79 -6.94
N ASN A 244 -18.28 4.55 -6.71
CA ASN A 244 -18.92 4.61 -5.41
C ASN A 244 -19.46 3.23 -4.97
N ASP A 245 -20.02 2.45 -5.91
CA ASP A 245 -20.52 1.10 -5.65
C ASP A 245 -19.40 0.13 -5.29
N ALA A 246 -18.25 0.21 -5.97
CA ALA A 246 -17.06 -0.59 -5.64
C ALA A 246 -16.55 -0.27 -4.24
N VAL A 247 -16.45 1.00 -3.88
CA VAL A 247 -16.05 1.45 -2.53
C VAL A 247 -17.00 0.91 -1.47
N LYS A 248 -18.30 1.00 -1.69
CA LYS A 248 -19.31 0.47 -0.78
C LYS A 248 -19.16 -1.04 -0.59
N THR A 249 -19.04 -1.79 -1.68
CA THR A 249 -18.87 -3.25 -1.64
C THR A 249 -17.63 -3.68 -0.88
N VAL A 250 -16.50 -2.98 -1.05
CA VAL A 250 -15.24 -3.32 -0.37
C VAL A 250 -15.28 -2.94 1.11
N ASN A 251 -16.02 -1.90 1.48
CA ASN A 251 -16.16 -1.47 2.87
C ASN A 251 -17.12 -2.35 3.71
N ASP A 252 -18.07 -3.03 3.07
CA ASP A 252 -19.05 -3.96 3.71
C ASP A 252 -18.38 -5.30 4.08
#